data_3af0f5faad83249e0e2ed3279b89d528
#
_entry.id   3af0f5faad83249e0e2ed3279b89d528
#
_cell.length_a   1.000
_cell.length_b   1.000
_cell.length_c   1.000
_cell.angle_alpha   90.00
_cell.angle_beta   90.00
_cell.angle_gamma   90.00
#
_symmetry.space_group_name_H-M   'P 1'
#
loop_
_entity.id
_entity.type
_entity.pdbx_description
1 polymer ?
#
loop_
_entity_poly.entity_id
_entity_poly.type
_entity_poly.pdbx_seq_one_letter_code
_entity_poly.pdbx_strand_id
1 'polypeptide(L)'
;MNSTNTPNLWEIRKAVKPFLSSPTQNILFGCSGGADSIALALALFAERGEQKIIPVVVDHGLQIGSDQITSQVVSKLKSIGYQQVESAVAQVVVTDGLEASARRARYKVFNQFIDSYQPKYFFLAHTLNDQAESVLLGLARGSGARSLAGMAVENNIYVRPLLKISRQMTEAACVEAGMTFWNDPHNQDLKFSRVRVRKNVLPNLEENLGPGITEALVRSADLLRDDADALDGFAIEFFNQVDPVNLDVSDLERLPKAIRTRVLRLAIYKAGAPTGTLTAEHISAAEALISQWHGQKEVSLPGNVKLLRNSGRIILSTN
;
A
#
# COMPACT_ATOMS: atom_id res chain seq x y z
N MET A 1 23.68 10.71 26.42
CA MET A 1 23.23 11.88 25.62
C MET A 1 21.90 11.51 24.99
N ASN A 2 20.86 12.34 25.17
CA ASN A 2 19.51 12.02 24.67
C ASN A 2 19.46 12.08 23.13
N SER A 3 19.87 11.01 22.46
CA SER A 3 19.81 10.84 21.00
C SER A 3 18.37 10.81 20.42
N THR A 4 17.36 10.93 21.28
CA THR A 4 15.94 10.84 20.91
C THR A 4 15.28 12.16 20.53
N ASN A 5 15.99 13.29 20.57
CA ASN A 5 15.47 14.65 20.30
C ASN A 5 16.24 15.40 19.21
N THR A 6 16.73 14.69 18.22
CA THR A 6 17.35 15.30 17.06
C THR A 6 16.27 15.84 16.08
N PRO A 7 16.57 16.87 15.27
CA PRO A 7 15.55 17.52 14.43
C PRO A 7 14.84 16.57 13.48
N ASN A 8 15.59 15.70 12.79
CA ASN A 8 15.00 14.76 11.84
C ASN A 8 14.19 13.67 12.54
N LEU A 9 14.67 13.11 13.64
CA LEU A 9 13.93 12.11 14.41
C LEU A 9 12.65 12.72 15.02
N TRP A 10 12.67 13.99 15.40
CA TRP A 10 11.48 14.69 15.91
C TRP A 10 10.35 14.76 14.88
N GLU A 11 10.65 15.02 13.59
CA GLU A 11 9.65 15.02 12.52
C GLU A 11 9.03 13.62 12.34
N ILE A 12 9.86 12.56 12.41
CA ILE A 12 9.39 11.18 12.32
C ILE A 12 8.51 10.82 13.52
N ARG A 13 8.88 11.26 14.74
CA ARG A 13 8.08 11.09 15.96
C ARG A 13 6.71 11.76 15.84
N LYS A 14 6.64 12.98 15.30
CA LYS A 14 5.36 13.67 15.02
C LYS A 14 4.49 12.86 14.09
N ALA A 15 5.07 12.21 13.08
CA ALA A 15 4.33 11.40 12.10
C ALA A 15 3.74 10.12 12.70
N VAL A 16 4.41 9.48 13.69
CA VAL A 16 3.89 8.24 14.33
C VAL A 16 2.93 8.53 15.48
N LYS A 17 3.08 9.67 16.17
CA LYS A 17 2.35 10.00 17.39
C LYS A 17 0.81 9.90 17.30
N PRO A 18 0.14 10.32 16.21
CA PRO A 18 -1.32 10.24 16.10
C PRO A 18 -1.87 8.80 16.25
N PHE A 19 -1.06 7.78 15.89
CA PHE A 19 -1.46 6.37 15.93
C PHE A 19 -1.16 5.68 17.26
N LEU A 20 -0.54 6.39 18.20
CA LEU A 20 -0.08 5.84 19.49
C LEU A 20 -0.96 6.22 20.68
N SER A 21 -2.20 6.63 20.46
CA SER A 21 -3.10 7.18 21.48
C SER A 21 -3.51 6.16 22.57
N SER A 22 -3.45 4.87 22.30
CA SER A 22 -3.83 3.83 23.28
C SER A 22 -2.61 3.07 23.80
N PRO A 23 -2.19 3.25 25.06
CA PRO A 23 -1.00 2.58 25.60
C PRO A 23 -1.20 1.08 25.86
N THR A 24 -2.44 0.60 25.89
CA THR A 24 -2.75 -0.78 26.26
C THR A 24 -2.78 -1.77 25.09
N GLN A 25 -2.83 -1.28 23.86
CA GLN A 25 -2.94 -2.11 22.66
C GLN A 25 -1.58 -2.46 22.05
N ASN A 26 -1.45 -3.70 21.59
CA ASN A 26 -0.28 -4.15 20.84
C ASN A 26 -0.17 -3.39 19.53
N ILE A 27 1.07 -3.07 19.15
CA ILE A 27 1.44 -2.51 17.87
C ILE A 27 2.55 -3.38 17.30
N LEU A 28 2.41 -3.78 16.05
CA LEU A 28 3.49 -4.43 15.32
C LEU A 28 4.07 -3.47 14.29
N PHE A 29 5.32 -3.67 13.92
CA PHE A 29 5.91 -2.98 12.77
C PHE A 29 6.91 -3.85 12.04
N GLY A 30 6.95 -3.74 10.71
CA GLY A 30 7.92 -4.45 9.89
C GLY A 30 9.27 -3.71 9.88
N CYS A 31 10.36 -4.44 10.20
CA CYS A 31 11.71 -3.89 10.17
C CYS A 31 12.59 -4.71 9.23
N SER A 32 13.07 -4.09 8.15
CA SER A 32 14.00 -4.68 7.18
C SER A 32 15.47 -4.41 7.50
N GLY A 33 15.75 -3.56 8.50
CA GLY A 33 17.10 -3.10 8.83
C GLY A 33 17.60 -1.92 7.98
N GLY A 34 16.87 -1.52 6.94
CA GLY A 34 17.14 -0.30 6.17
C GLY A 34 16.80 0.97 6.94
N ALA A 35 17.34 2.12 6.48
CA ALA A 35 17.20 3.42 7.16
C ALA A 35 15.77 3.75 7.55
N ASP A 36 14.81 3.61 6.62
CA ASP A 36 13.42 3.96 6.87
C ASP A 36 12.81 3.16 8.03
N SER A 37 13.10 1.84 8.07
CA SER A 37 12.57 0.96 9.11
C SER A 37 13.28 1.13 10.46
N ILE A 38 14.56 1.49 10.47
CA ILE A 38 15.31 1.80 11.70
C ILE A 38 14.86 3.17 12.24
N ALA A 39 14.66 4.17 11.38
CA ALA A 39 14.14 5.47 11.80
C ALA A 39 12.72 5.36 12.40
N LEU A 40 11.86 4.50 11.79
CA LEU A 40 10.55 4.17 12.35
C LEU A 40 10.69 3.52 13.74
N ALA A 41 11.60 2.56 13.90
CA ALA A 41 11.87 1.88 15.17
C ALA A 41 12.29 2.89 16.25
N LEU A 42 13.23 3.79 15.93
CA LEU A 42 13.70 4.85 16.84
C LEU A 42 12.55 5.77 17.28
N ALA A 43 11.71 6.20 16.33
CA ALA A 43 10.58 7.07 16.62
C ALA A 43 9.52 6.40 17.51
N LEU A 44 9.16 5.15 17.20
CA LEU A 44 8.20 4.37 17.99
C LEU A 44 8.72 4.13 19.40
N PHE A 45 10.00 3.79 19.56
CA PHE A 45 10.62 3.58 20.87
C PHE A 45 10.68 4.88 21.67
N ALA A 46 11.03 6.00 21.04
CA ALA A 46 11.08 7.31 21.70
C ALA A 46 9.71 7.79 22.20
N GLU A 47 8.61 7.42 21.53
CA GLU A 47 7.25 7.81 21.93
C GLU A 47 6.63 6.90 23.01
N ARG A 48 6.95 5.61 23.03
CA ARG A 48 6.28 4.63 23.94
C ARG A 48 7.23 3.71 24.69
N GLY A 49 8.54 3.81 24.48
CA GLY A 49 9.46 2.77 24.94
C GLY A 49 9.18 1.42 24.28
N GLU A 50 9.44 0.35 25.01
CA GLU A 50 9.17 -1.02 24.55
C GLU A 50 7.71 -1.48 24.74
N GLN A 51 6.90 -0.68 25.43
CA GLN A 51 5.56 -1.10 25.88
C GLN A 51 4.64 -1.42 24.70
N LYS A 52 4.34 -2.71 24.52
CA LYS A 52 3.40 -3.22 23.53
C LYS A 52 3.72 -2.84 22.07
N ILE A 53 4.99 -2.58 21.77
CA ILE A 53 5.48 -2.39 20.41
C ILE A 53 6.44 -3.52 20.10
N ILE A 54 6.11 -4.33 19.08
CA ILE A 54 6.84 -5.53 18.72
C ILE A 54 7.32 -5.42 17.29
N PRO A 55 8.64 -5.31 17.06
CA PRO A 55 9.22 -5.39 15.72
C PRO A 55 9.06 -6.79 15.12
N VAL A 56 8.79 -6.85 13.82
CA VAL A 56 8.74 -8.09 13.04
C VAL A 56 9.79 -8.01 11.94
N VAL A 57 10.77 -8.90 11.99
CA VAL A 57 11.84 -9.02 10.99
C VAL A 57 11.55 -10.23 10.11
N VAL A 58 11.50 -10.05 8.79
CA VAL A 58 11.23 -11.13 7.84
C VAL A 58 12.48 -11.42 7.01
N ASP A 59 12.99 -12.63 7.14
CA ASP A 59 14.02 -13.15 6.25
C ASP A 59 13.36 -13.73 4.99
N HIS A 60 13.74 -13.22 3.83
CA HIS A 60 13.21 -13.70 2.55
C HIS A 60 13.95 -14.91 1.99
N GLY A 61 15.11 -15.28 2.57
CA GLY A 61 15.93 -16.40 2.10
C GLY A 61 16.46 -16.25 0.66
N LEU A 62 16.46 -15.02 0.12
CA LEU A 62 16.80 -14.75 -1.29
C LEU A 62 18.30 -14.51 -1.53
N GLN A 63 19.07 -14.34 -0.47
CA GLN A 63 20.50 -14.05 -0.53
C GLN A 63 21.27 -14.99 0.41
N ILE A 64 22.50 -15.35 0.01
CA ILE A 64 23.42 -16.05 0.91
C ILE A 64 23.71 -15.15 2.10
N GLY A 65 23.56 -15.68 3.32
CA GLY A 65 23.77 -14.91 4.55
C GLY A 65 22.61 -14.04 5.00
N SER A 66 21.40 -14.22 4.45
CA SER A 66 20.19 -13.50 4.88
C SER A 66 19.85 -13.73 6.35
N ASP A 67 20.14 -14.89 6.89
CA ASP A 67 20.04 -15.26 8.31
C ASP A 67 20.94 -14.41 9.20
N GLN A 68 22.19 -14.14 8.75
CA GLN A 68 23.12 -13.26 9.45
C GLN A 68 22.63 -11.82 9.46
N ILE A 69 22.10 -11.34 8.33
CA ILE A 69 21.51 -10.00 8.22
C ILE A 69 20.32 -9.88 9.17
N THR A 70 19.42 -10.87 9.17
CA THR A 70 18.28 -10.94 10.08
C THR A 70 18.73 -10.88 11.53
N SER A 71 19.75 -11.65 11.92
CA SER A 71 20.31 -11.65 13.26
C SER A 71 20.92 -10.29 13.66
N GLN A 72 21.58 -9.60 12.73
CA GLN A 72 22.10 -8.25 12.93
C GLN A 72 20.97 -7.23 13.15
N VAL A 73 19.88 -7.31 12.38
CA VAL A 73 18.72 -6.44 12.54
C VAL A 73 18.06 -6.67 13.91
N VAL A 74 17.86 -7.93 14.31
CA VAL A 74 17.34 -8.28 15.64
C VAL A 74 18.23 -7.72 16.76
N SER A 75 19.56 -7.89 16.66
CA SER A 75 20.52 -7.35 17.63
C SER A 75 20.46 -5.83 17.72
N LYS A 76 20.31 -5.16 16.57
CA LYS A 76 20.15 -3.70 16.49
C LYS A 76 18.86 -3.22 17.15
N LEU A 77 17.73 -3.88 16.91
CA LEU A 77 16.45 -3.56 17.58
C LEU A 77 16.57 -3.73 19.09
N LYS A 78 17.25 -4.78 19.56
CA LYS A 78 17.54 -4.96 20.99
C LYS A 78 18.42 -3.84 21.53
N SER A 79 19.39 -3.34 20.78
CA SER A 79 20.24 -2.22 21.20
C SER A 79 19.48 -0.87 21.27
N ILE A 80 18.38 -0.71 20.52
CA ILE A 80 17.47 0.42 20.65
C ILE A 80 16.68 0.33 21.98
N GLY A 81 16.43 -0.88 22.48
CA GLY A 81 15.74 -1.15 23.74
C GLY A 81 14.56 -2.12 23.64
N TYR A 82 14.25 -2.63 22.44
CA TYR A 82 13.18 -3.62 22.26
C TYR A 82 13.58 -4.96 22.87
N GLN A 83 12.87 -5.40 23.92
CA GLN A 83 13.12 -6.70 24.57
C GLN A 83 12.56 -7.85 23.72
N GLN A 84 11.37 -7.66 23.16
CA GLN A 84 10.71 -8.61 22.28
C GLN A 84 10.90 -8.19 20.82
N VAL A 85 11.46 -9.09 20.02
CA VAL A 85 11.62 -8.93 18.56
C VAL A 85 11.24 -10.26 17.93
N GLU A 86 10.23 -10.22 17.07
CA GLU A 86 9.79 -11.38 16.29
C GLU A 86 10.59 -11.49 15.01
N SER A 87 10.90 -12.72 14.60
CA SER A 87 11.53 -12.99 13.30
C SER A 87 11.00 -14.28 12.70
N ALA A 88 10.84 -14.29 11.38
CA ALA A 88 10.44 -15.50 10.65
C ALA A 88 11.02 -15.51 9.23
N VAL A 89 11.19 -16.72 8.70
CA VAL A 89 11.61 -16.95 7.31
C VAL A 89 10.38 -16.99 6.41
N ALA A 90 10.37 -16.19 5.35
CA ALA A 90 9.31 -16.19 4.35
C ALA A 90 9.59 -17.21 3.25
N GLN A 91 8.66 -18.11 3.00
CA GLN A 91 8.75 -19.03 1.86
C GLN A 91 8.32 -18.30 0.58
N VAL A 92 9.29 -17.94 -0.25
CA VAL A 92 9.05 -17.23 -1.51
C VAL A 92 8.86 -18.25 -2.64
N VAL A 93 7.64 -18.34 -3.16
CA VAL A 93 7.31 -19.11 -4.38
C VAL A 93 7.15 -18.11 -5.52
N VAL A 94 8.05 -18.16 -6.50
CA VAL A 94 8.05 -17.18 -7.61
C VAL A 94 7.00 -17.56 -8.64
N THR A 95 6.02 -16.68 -8.89
CA THR A 95 4.92 -16.86 -9.85
C THR A 95 4.83 -15.74 -10.88
N ASP A 96 4.80 -14.47 -10.45
CA ASP A 96 4.56 -13.26 -11.26
C ASP A 96 5.69 -12.22 -11.10
N GLY A 97 6.91 -12.72 -10.87
CA GLY A 97 8.11 -11.92 -10.62
C GLY A 97 8.56 -11.98 -9.17
N LEU A 98 9.88 -11.87 -8.98
CA LEU A 98 10.53 -12.05 -7.68
C LEU A 98 10.04 -11.03 -6.64
N GLU A 99 9.94 -9.75 -7.01
CA GLU A 99 9.53 -8.67 -6.10
C GLU A 99 8.08 -8.86 -5.59
N ALA A 100 7.15 -9.17 -6.50
CA ALA A 100 5.74 -9.41 -6.15
C ALA A 100 5.59 -10.64 -5.26
N SER A 101 6.31 -11.71 -5.59
CA SER A 101 6.29 -12.97 -4.83
C SER A 101 6.91 -12.83 -3.44
N ALA A 102 8.05 -12.15 -3.33
CA ALA A 102 8.66 -11.83 -2.03
C ALA A 102 7.76 -10.94 -1.17
N ARG A 103 7.08 -9.96 -1.79
CA ARG A 103 6.10 -9.12 -1.11
C ARG A 103 4.93 -9.96 -0.58
N ARG A 104 4.33 -10.87 -1.36
CA ARG A 104 3.25 -11.76 -0.88
C ARG A 104 3.71 -12.63 0.27
N ALA A 105 4.88 -13.25 0.15
CA ALA A 105 5.44 -14.09 1.22
C ALA A 105 5.65 -13.31 2.52
N ARG A 106 6.16 -12.07 2.44
CA ARG A 106 6.30 -11.17 3.58
C ARG A 106 4.97 -10.86 4.25
N TYR A 107 3.93 -10.50 3.48
CA TYR A 107 2.62 -10.22 4.05
C TYR A 107 1.96 -11.45 4.66
N LYS A 108 2.24 -12.67 4.13
CA LYS A 108 1.81 -13.92 4.76
C LYS A 108 2.41 -14.09 6.15
N VAL A 109 3.70 -13.78 6.31
CA VAL A 109 4.36 -13.79 7.63
C VAL A 109 3.78 -12.72 8.54
N PHE A 110 3.55 -11.50 8.04
CA PHE A 110 2.92 -10.44 8.83
C PHE A 110 1.55 -10.86 9.35
N ASN A 111 0.72 -11.49 8.51
CA ASN A 111 -0.62 -11.95 8.91
C ASN A 111 -0.55 -13.02 10.02
N GLN A 112 0.44 -13.92 10.02
CA GLN A 112 0.63 -14.87 11.11
C GLN A 112 0.85 -14.17 12.47
N PHE A 113 1.69 -13.12 12.49
CA PHE A 113 1.90 -12.33 13.70
C PHE A 113 0.69 -11.47 14.06
N ILE A 114 -0.03 -10.93 13.08
CA ILE A 114 -1.27 -10.20 13.29
C ILE A 114 -2.31 -11.11 13.96
N ASP A 115 -2.47 -12.34 13.49
CA ASP A 115 -3.40 -13.32 14.07
C ASP A 115 -3.00 -13.72 15.49
N SER A 116 -1.69 -13.80 15.78
CA SER A 116 -1.18 -14.17 17.11
C SER A 116 -1.28 -13.05 18.14
N TYR A 117 -0.97 -11.82 17.74
CA TYR A 117 -0.86 -10.67 18.66
C TYR A 117 -2.10 -9.77 18.68
N GLN A 118 -3.00 -9.91 17.71
CA GLN A 118 -4.20 -9.08 17.53
C GLN A 118 -3.90 -7.58 17.72
N PRO A 119 -2.91 -7.02 16.99
CA PRO A 119 -2.49 -5.65 17.20
C PRO A 119 -3.56 -4.67 16.70
N LYS A 120 -3.59 -3.47 17.28
CA LYS A 120 -4.40 -2.37 16.72
C LYS A 120 -3.90 -1.96 15.34
N TYR A 121 -2.58 -1.84 15.19
CA TYR A 121 -1.92 -1.41 13.97
C TYR A 121 -0.68 -2.25 13.67
N PHE A 122 -0.41 -2.40 12.37
CA PHE A 122 0.85 -2.90 11.84
C PHE A 122 1.53 -1.78 11.04
N PHE A 123 2.62 -1.22 11.55
CA PHE A 123 3.31 -0.12 10.88
C PHE A 123 4.27 -0.59 9.79
N LEU A 124 4.29 0.18 8.69
CA LEU A 124 5.19 0.00 7.55
C LEU A 124 5.94 1.30 7.27
N ALA A 125 7.25 1.22 7.08
CA ALA A 125 8.14 2.36 6.93
C ALA A 125 8.23 2.88 5.47
N HIS A 126 7.10 2.92 4.74
CA HIS A 126 7.08 3.51 3.40
C HIS A 126 7.18 5.03 3.51
N THR A 127 8.05 5.61 2.69
CA THR A 127 8.39 7.04 2.70
C THR A 127 7.70 7.82 1.58
N LEU A 128 7.87 9.14 1.57
CA LEU A 128 7.48 10.04 0.50
C LEU A 128 8.06 9.60 -0.86
N ASN A 129 9.32 9.15 -0.88
CA ASN A 129 9.94 8.65 -2.09
C ASN A 129 9.25 7.39 -2.62
N ASP A 130 8.89 6.43 -1.74
CA ASP A 130 8.13 5.23 -2.14
C ASP A 130 6.74 5.58 -2.69
N GLN A 131 6.14 6.65 -2.19
CA GLN A 131 4.86 7.17 -2.68
C GLN A 131 5.02 7.71 -4.10
N ALA A 132 6.00 8.58 -4.37
CA ALA A 132 6.28 9.10 -5.70
C ALA A 132 6.61 7.99 -6.71
N GLU A 133 7.43 6.99 -6.30
CA GLU A 133 7.71 5.80 -7.12
C GLU A 133 6.42 5.06 -7.50
N SER A 134 5.49 4.91 -6.54
CA SER A 134 4.21 4.22 -6.75
C SER A 134 3.30 4.98 -7.72
N VAL A 135 3.29 6.30 -7.65
CA VAL A 135 2.54 7.19 -8.56
C VAL A 135 3.07 7.05 -9.99
N LEU A 136 4.37 7.16 -10.19
CA LEU A 136 4.99 7.03 -11.51
C LEU A 136 4.78 5.63 -12.12
N LEU A 137 4.91 4.58 -11.32
CA LEU A 137 4.62 3.23 -11.78
C LEU A 137 3.13 3.02 -12.08
N GLY A 138 2.23 3.70 -11.37
CA GLY A 138 0.81 3.72 -11.67
C GLY A 138 0.53 4.42 -13.00
N LEU A 139 1.14 5.58 -13.22
CA LEU A 139 1.04 6.36 -14.47
C LEU A 139 1.55 5.57 -15.66
N ALA A 140 2.72 4.93 -15.55
CA ALA A 140 3.31 4.11 -16.61
C ALA A 140 2.43 2.92 -17.04
N ARG A 141 1.53 2.45 -16.17
CA ARG A 141 0.56 1.39 -16.49
C ARG A 141 -0.77 1.92 -17.03
N GLY A 142 -0.94 3.21 -17.19
CA GLY A 142 -2.22 3.81 -17.60
C GLY A 142 -3.33 3.60 -16.56
N SER A 143 -2.98 3.53 -15.28
CA SER A 143 -3.92 3.24 -14.21
C SER A 143 -4.84 4.43 -13.94
N GLY A 144 -6.09 4.16 -13.51
CA GLY A 144 -7.05 5.19 -13.12
C GLY A 144 -6.71 5.90 -11.79
N ALA A 145 -7.51 6.94 -11.46
CA ALA A 145 -7.28 7.82 -10.31
C ALA A 145 -6.98 7.09 -8.99
N ARG A 146 -7.70 6.01 -8.68
CA ARG A 146 -7.47 5.21 -7.46
C ARG A 146 -6.04 4.62 -7.39
N SER A 147 -5.47 4.20 -8.51
CA SER A 147 -4.09 3.68 -8.56
C SER A 147 -3.06 4.81 -8.50
N LEU A 148 -3.37 5.96 -9.11
CA LEU A 148 -2.52 7.16 -9.06
C LEU A 148 -2.53 7.83 -7.68
N ALA A 149 -3.57 7.61 -6.88
CA ALA A 149 -3.63 8.02 -5.48
C ALA A 149 -2.54 7.38 -4.60
N GLY A 150 -1.76 6.43 -5.12
CA GLY A 150 -0.65 5.79 -4.41
C GLY A 150 -1.11 4.99 -3.18
N MET A 151 -0.25 4.93 -2.16
CA MET A 151 -0.52 4.21 -0.91
C MET A 151 -1.32 5.09 0.06
N ALA A 152 -2.36 4.53 0.69
CA ALA A 152 -3.05 5.17 1.79
C ALA A 152 -2.21 5.14 3.07
N VAL A 153 -2.33 6.18 3.90
CA VAL A 153 -1.72 6.22 5.24
C VAL A 153 -2.25 5.06 6.08
N GLU A 154 -3.56 4.88 6.10
CA GLU A 154 -4.23 3.74 6.75
C GLU A 154 -4.90 2.86 5.69
N ASN A 155 -4.72 1.55 5.81
CA ASN A 155 -5.41 0.56 5.01
C ASN A 155 -5.65 -0.69 5.87
N ASN A 156 -6.87 -0.83 6.36
CA ASN A 156 -7.23 -1.81 7.38
C ASN A 156 -6.29 -1.69 8.59
N ILE A 157 -5.60 -2.76 8.94
CA ILE A 157 -4.65 -2.79 10.06
C ILE A 157 -3.30 -2.13 9.75
N TYR A 158 -2.96 -1.95 8.46
CA TYR A 158 -1.67 -1.44 8.05
C TYR A 158 -1.63 0.09 8.06
N VAL A 159 -0.62 0.65 8.73
CA VAL A 159 -0.38 2.09 8.81
C VAL A 159 0.99 2.45 8.23
N ARG A 160 1.06 3.54 7.47
CA ARG A 160 2.27 4.07 6.81
C ARG A 160 2.49 5.52 7.23
N PRO A 161 2.99 5.76 8.44
CA PRO A 161 3.07 7.11 8.97
C PRO A 161 4.11 7.98 8.25
N LEU A 162 5.09 7.35 7.56
CA LEU A 162 6.20 8.06 6.94
C LEU A 162 5.96 8.49 5.48
N LEU A 163 4.73 8.40 4.96
CA LEU A 163 4.43 8.78 3.56
C LEU A 163 4.66 10.28 3.23
N LYS A 164 4.85 11.12 4.24
CA LYS A 164 5.22 12.54 4.09
C LYS A 164 6.66 12.83 4.54
N ILE A 165 7.41 11.81 4.95
CA ILE A 165 8.80 11.90 5.39
C ILE A 165 9.70 11.42 4.24
N SER A 166 10.69 12.22 3.87
CA SER A 166 11.64 11.84 2.83
C SER A 166 12.63 10.79 3.32
N ARG A 167 13.16 9.98 2.39
CA ARG A 167 14.23 9.03 2.70
C ARG A 167 15.49 9.71 3.23
N GLN A 168 15.81 10.89 2.71
CA GLN A 168 16.93 11.69 3.22
C GLN A 168 16.76 12.00 4.71
N MET A 169 15.54 12.32 5.13
CA MET A 169 15.23 12.58 6.54
C MET A 169 15.35 11.32 7.42
N THR A 170 14.93 10.15 6.93
CA THR A 170 15.09 8.90 7.69
C THR A 170 16.55 8.50 7.82
N GLU A 171 17.36 8.66 6.77
CA GLU A 171 18.80 8.44 6.81
C GLU A 171 19.51 9.40 7.79
N ALA A 172 19.17 10.70 7.71
CA ALA A 172 19.70 11.71 8.62
C ALA A 172 19.34 11.40 10.08
N ALA A 173 18.10 11.01 10.36
CA ALA A 173 17.66 10.63 11.71
C ALA A 173 18.44 9.44 12.27
N CYS A 174 18.76 8.43 11.43
CA CYS A 174 19.62 7.31 11.83
C CYS A 174 21.03 7.78 12.18
N VAL A 175 21.64 8.61 11.33
CA VAL A 175 22.99 9.17 11.57
C VAL A 175 23.03 9.99 12.85
N GLU A 176 22.07 10.90 13.05
CA GLU A 176 21.93 11.72 14.25
C GLU A 176 21.79 10.89 15.53
N ALA A 177 21.11 9.72 15.43
CA ALA A 177 20.97 8.79 16.54
C ALA A 177 22.17 7.86 16.73
N GLY A 178 23.21 7.99 15.91
CA GLY A 178 24.40 7.11 15.92
C GLY A 178 24.10 5.67 15.49
N MET A 179 23.01 5.47 14.73
CA MET A 179 22.58 4.14 14.27
C MET A 179 23.03 3.88 12.85
N THR A 180 23.65 2.72 12.65
CA THR A 180 23.93 2.20 11.32
C THR A 180 22.69 1.50 10.76
N PHE A 181 22.55 1.45 9.44
CA PHE A 181 21.50 0.71 8.76
C PHE A 181 22.08 -0.11 7.60
N TRP A 182 21.33 -1.14 7.22
CA TRP A 182 21.77 -2.01 6.14
C TRP A 182 21.32 -1.47 4.80
N ASN A 183 22.24 -1.43 3.84
CA ASN A 183 21.95 -1.08 2.46
C ASN A 183 21.86 -2.38 1.64
N ASP A 184 20.64 -2.84 1.38
CA ASP A 184 20.38 -4.03 0.58
C ASP A 184 20.91 -3.86 -0.85
N PRO A 185 21.82 -4.75 -1.32
CA PRO A 185 22.30 -4.73 -2.70
C PRO A 185 21.19 -4.77 -3.76
N HIS A 186 20.07 -5.42 -3.50
CA HIS A 186 18.91 -5.42 -4.40
C HIS A 186 18.30 -4.02 -4.62
N ASN A 187 18.49 -3.08 -3.70
CA ASN A 187 18.10 -1.69 -3.88
C ASN A 187 18.96 -0.95 -4.93
N GLN A 188 20.01 -1.58 -5.43
CA GLN A 188 20.87 -1.07 -6.48
C GLN A 188 20.63 -1.74 -7.85
N ASP A 189 19.89 -2.85 -7.90
CA ASP A 189 19.70 -3.64 -9.11
C ASP A 189 18.65 -2.99 -10.04
N LEU A 190 19.11 -2.46 -11.16
CA LEU A 190 18.27 -1.82 -12.19
C LEU A 190 17.34 -2.80 -12.93
N LYS A 191 17.40 -4.10 -12.67
CA LYS A 191 16.38 -5.05 -13.16
C LYS A 191 15.00 -4.73 -12.59
N PHE A 192 14.93 -4.20 -11.38
CA PHE A 192 13.67 -3.82 -10.73
C PHE A 192 13.17 -2.46 -11.20
N SER A 193 11.91 -2.39 -11.64
CA SER A 193 11.31 -1.15 -12.15
C SER A 193 11.31 -0.02 -11.11
N ARG A 194 11.10 -0.36 -9.84
CA ARG A 194 11.14 0.59 -8.73
C ARG A 194 12.53 1.21 -8.55
N VAL A 195 13.58 0.40 -8.68
CA VAL A 195 14.96 0.89 -8.60
C VAL A 195 15.27 1.82 -9.77
N ARG A 196 14.81 1.48 -10.99
CA ARG A 196 14.97 2.39 -12.16
C ARG A 196 14.26 3.72 -11.96
N VAL A 197 13.03 3.71 -11.45
CA VAL A 197 12.30 4.96 -11.15
C VAL A 197 13.06 5.80 -10.15
N ARG A 198 13.52 5.20 -9.05
CA ARG A 198 14.27 5.88 -7.99
C ARG A 198 15.58 6.49 -8.47
N LYS A 199 16.36 5.74 -9.25
CA LYS A 199 17.72 6.13 -9.60
C LYS A 199 17.85 6.94 -10.87
N ASN A 200 16.94 6.71 -11.81
CA ASN A 200 17.06 7.31 -13.14
C ASN A 200 15.90 8.27 -13.41
N VAL A 201 14.66 7.88 -13.16
CA VAL A 201 13.49 8.67 -13.58
C VAL A 201 13.29 9.88 -12.65
N LEU A 202 13.18 9.66 -11.34
CA LEU A 202 12.96 10.76 -10.38
C LEU A 202 14.09 11.80 -10.42
N PRO A 203 15.38 11.44 -10.38
CA PRO A 203 16.45 12.44 -10.51
C PRO A 203 16.41 13.21 -11.83
N ASN A 204 16.11 12.53 -12.95
CA ASN A 204 15.98 13.19 -14.24
C ASN A 204 14.79 14.17 -14.28
N LEU A 205 13.67 13.82 -13.64
CA LEU A 205 12.54 14.73 -13.52
C LEU A 205 12.86 15.95 -12.62
N GLU A 206 13.56 15.74 -11.50
CA GLU A 206 14.03 16.85 -10.63
C GLU A 206 14.95 17.82 -11.38
N GLU A 207 15.85 17.27 -12.23
CA GLU A 207 16.79 18.07 -13.01
C GLU A 207 16.09 18.87 -14.13
N ASN A 208 15.14 18.25 -14.86
CA ASN A 208 14.57 18.87 -16.07
C ASN A 208 13.25 19.62 -15.83
N LEU A 209 12.47 19.28 -14.79
CA LEU A 209 11.22 19.95 -14.44
C LEU A 209 11.35 20.88 -13.23
N GLY A 210 12.52 20.85 -12.59
CA GLY A 210 12.81 21.63 -11.39
C GLY A 210 12.66 20.85 -10.08
N PRO A 211 13.26 21.36 -8.99
CA PRO A 211 13.25 20.71 -7.68
C PRO A 211 11.83 20.65 -7.09
N GLY A 212 11.54 19.58 -6.36
CA GLY A 212 10.26 19.35 -5.68
C GLY A 212 9.24 18.58 -6.49
N ILE A 213 9.65 17.92 -7.60
CA ILE A 213 8.75 17.05 -8.38
C ILE A 213 8.29 15.84 -7.57
N THR A 214 9.15 15.30 -6.69
CA THR A 214 8.81 14.19 -5.81
C THR A 214 7.65 14.55 -4.88
N GLU A 215 7.71 15.71 -4.24
CA GLU A 215 6.65 16.26 -3.39
C GLU A 215 5.39 16.61 -4.21
N ALA A 216 5.56 17.12 -5.43
CA ALA A 216 4.45 17.45 -6.32
C ALA A 216 3.66 16.19 -6.73
N LEU A 217 4.35 15.09 -7.04
CA LEU A 217 3.72 13.80 -7.33
C LEU A 217 2.90 13.31 -6.13
N VAL A 218 3.43 13.42 -4.92
CA VAL A 218 2.74 13.02 -3.69
C VAL A 218 1.53 13.91 -3.42
N ARG A 219 1.64 15.24 -3.58
CA ARG A 219 0.49 16.14 -3.46
C ARG A 219 -0.62 15.81 -4.46
N SER A 220 -0.25 15.52 -5.73
CA SER A 220 -1.22 15.10 -6.74
C SER A 220 -1.90 13.78 -6.38
N ALA A 221 -1.16 12.84 -5.80
CA ALA A 221 -1.72 11.58 -5.32
C ALA A 221 -2.70 11.78 -4.16
N ASP A 222 -2.40 12.67 -3.23
CA ASP A 222 -3.31 13.00 -2.10
C ASP A 222 -4.62 13.60 -2.65
N LEU A 223 -4.57 14.58 -3.57
CA LEU A 223 -5.77 15.16 -4.19
C LEU A 223 -6.60 14.12 -4.94
N LEU A 224 -5.94 13.27 -5.74
CA LEU A 224 -6.62 12.17 -6.45
C LEU A 224 -7.24 11.16 -5.49
N ARG A 225 -6.69 11.00 -4.29
CA ARG A 225 -7.27 10.15 -3.25
C ARG A 225 -8.57 10.74 -2.73
N ASP A 226 -8.56 12.02 -2.37
CA ASP A 226 -9.75 12.70 -1.86
C ASP A 226 -10.89 12.65 -2.87
N ASP A 227 -10.61 12.92 -4.15
CA ASP A 227 -11.58 12.81 -5.24
C ASP A 227 -12.10 11.37 -5.41
N ALA A 228 -11.19 10.38 -5.38
CA ALA A 228 -11.57 8.98 -5.53
C ALA A 228 -12.42 8.49 -4.35
N ASP A 229 -12.08 8.89 -3.11
CA ASP A 229 -12.82 8.52 -1.90
C ASP A 229 -14.23 9.13 -1.91
N ALA A 230 -14.38 10.38 -2.34
CA ALA A 230 -15.68 11.03 -2.49
C ALA A 230 -16.56 10.29 -3.52
N LEU A 231 -16.00 9.99 -4.72
CA LEU A 231 -16.73 9.27 -5.77
C LEU A 231 -17.06 7.82 -5.37
N ASP A 232 -16.18 7.15 -4.63
CA ASP A 232 -16.47 5.82 -4.08
C ASP A 232 -17.58 5.89 -3.02
N GLY A 233 -17.61 6.94 -2.19
CA GLY A 233 -18.67 7.20 -1.22
C GLY A 233 -20.05 7.32 -1.88
N PHE A 234 -20.17 8.14 -2.91
CA PHE A 234 -21.42 8.26 -3.70
C PHE A 234 -21.82 6.93 -4.36
N ALA A 235 -20.86 6.17 -4.86
CA ALA A 235 -21.16 4.87 -5.46
C ALA A 235 -21.65 3.86 -4.42
N ILE A 236 -21.07 3.83 -3.23
CA ILE A 236 -21.49 2.96 -2.12
C ILE A 236 -22.88 3.37 -1.62
N GLU A 237 -23.15 4.66 -1.48
CA GLU A 237 -24.47 5.16 -1.06
C GLU A 237 -25.57 4.68 -2.01
N PHE A 238 -25.38 4.85 -3.32
CA PHE A 238 -26.29 4.33 -4.34
C PHE A 238 -26.41 2.80 -4.27
N PHE A 239 -25.28 2.11 -4.20
CA PHE A 239 -25.21 0.64 -4.20
C PHE A 239 -25.95 -0.01 -3.03
N ASN A 240 -25.95 0.63 -1.86
CA ASN A 240 -26.65 0.14 -0.67
C ASN A 240 -28.18 0.24 -0.78
N GLN A 241 -28.70 0.95 -1.78
CA GLN A 241 -30.15 1.16 -1.99
C GLN A 241 -30.73 0.26 -3.08
N VAL A 242 -29.91 -0.53 -3.77
CA VAL A 242 -30.32 -1.34 -4.92
C VAL A 242 -30.02 -2.83 -4.71
N ASP A 243 -30.68 -3.70 -5.49
CA ASP A 243 -30.30 -5.11 -5.55
C ASP A 243 -28.95 -5.26 -6.25
N PRO A 244 -27.89 -5.74 -5.56
CA PRO A 244 -26.53 -5.75 -6.06
C PRO A 244 -26.31 -6.63 -7.30
N VAL A 245 -27.21 -7.56 -7.58
CA VAL A 245 -27.08 -8.50 -8.74
C VAL A 245 -28.17 -8.29 -9.80
N ASN A 246 -29.06 -7.32 -9.59
CA ASN A 246 -30.18 -7.04 -10.50
C ASN A 246 -30.45 -5.52 -10.56
N LEU A 247 -29.57 -4.79 -11.23
CA LEU A 247 -29.56 -3.33 -11.26
C LEU A 247 -30.49 -2.79 -12.36
N ASP A 248 -31.25 -1.73 -12.07
CA ASP A 248 -32.07 -1.03 -13.05
C ASP A 248 -31.20 -0.16 -13.97
N VAL A 249 -31.37 -0.32 -15.27
CA VAL A 249 -30.59 0.44 -16.26
C VAL A 249 -30.93 1.92 -16.22
N SER A 250 -32.20 2.29 -16.03
CA SER A 250 -32.62 3.69 -16.02
C SER A 250 -32.03 4.46 -14.84
N ASP A 251 -31.82 3.79 -13.69
CA ASP A 251 -31.19 4.39 -12.53
C ASP A 251 -29.69 4.55 -12.77
N LEU A 252 -29.06 3.54 -13.39
CA LEU A 252 -27.64 3.61 -13.75
C LEU A 252 -27.36 4.68 -14.81
N GLU A 253 -28.23 4.87 -15.79
CA GLU A 253 -28.10 5.90 -16.84
C GLU A 253 -28.11 7.33 -16.27
N ARG A 254 -28.82 7.56 -15.18
CA ARG A 254 -28.86 8.86 -14.49
C ARG A 254 -27.56 9.20 -13.75
N LEU A 255 -26.76 8.19 -13.41
CA LEU A 255 -25.51 8.40 -12.71
C LEU A 255 -24.42 8.93 -13.67
N PRO A 256 -23.58 9.87 -13.21
CA PRO A 256 -22.33 10.19 -13.90
C PRO A 256 -21.51 8.92 -14.15
N LYS A 257 -20.85 8.83 -15.30
CA LYS A 257 -20.05 7.66 -15.69
C LYS A 257 -19.05 7.24 -14.59
N ALA A 258 -18.44 8.21 -13.91
CA ALA A 258 -17.47 7.95 -12.85
C ALA A 258 -18.08 7.21 -11.65
N ILE A 259 -19.34 7.46 -11.32
CA ILE A 259 -20.09 6.77 -10.23
C ILE A 259 -20.62 5.44 -10.77
N ARG A 260 -21.26 5.43 -11.93
CA ARG A 260 -21.82 4.24 -12.57
C ARG A 260 -20.80 3.11 -12.70
N THR A 261 -19.59 3.40 -13.16
CA THR A 261 -18.51 2.39 -13.29
C THR A 261 -18.03 1.84 -11.96
N ARG A 262 -18.12 2.63 -10.88
CA ARG A 262 -17.82 2.17 -9.51
C ARG A 262 -18.92 1.27 -8.98
N VAL A 263 -20.19 1.62 -9.20
CA VAL A 263 -21.35 0.78 -8.85
C VAL A 263 -21.27 -0.57 -9.55
N LEU A 264 -20.96 -0.60 -10.86
CA LEU A 264 -20.75 -1.85 -11.61
C LEU A 264 -19.62 -2.68 -11.00
N ARG A 265 -18.51 -2.07 -10.64
CA ARG A 265 -17.39 -2.76 -9.97
C ARG A 265 -17.80 -3.38 -8.64
N LEU A 266 -18.54 -2.65 -7.81
CA LEU A 266 -19.08 -3.17 -6.54
C LEU A 266 -20.00 -4.36 -6.78
N ALA A 267 -20.91 -4.27 -7.77
CA ALA A 267 -21.81 -5.33 -8.15
C ALA A 267 -21.08 -6.59 -8.61
N ILE A 268 -20.06 -6.43 -9.45
CA ILE A 268 -19.25 -7.53 -9.96
C ILE A 268 -18.48 -8.24 -8.82
N TYR A 269 -17.91 -7.47 -7.89
CA TYR A 269 -17.28 -8.07 -6.71
C TYR A 269 -18.27 -8.76 -5.79
N LYS A 270 -19.45 -8.19 -5.61
CA LYS A 270 -20.54 -8.80 -4.82
C LYS A 270 -21.03 -10.10 -5.45
N ALA A 271 -21.03 -10.17 -6.78
CA ALA A 271 -21.38 -11.40 -7.54
C ALA A 271 -20.27 -12.48 -7.50
N GLY A 272 -19.10 -12.22 -6.91
CA GLY A 272 -18.05 -13.23 -6.68
C GLY A 272 -16.75 -13.06 -7.45
N ALA A 273 -16.57 -11.99 -8.21
CA ALA A 273 -15.28 -11.73 -8.85
C ALA A 273 -14.19 -11.50 -7.78
N PRO A 274 -13.01 -12.11 -7.89
CA PRO A 274 -11.91 -11.89 -6.95
C PRO A 274 -11.44 -10.42 -6.99
N THR A 275 -11.18 -9.84 -5.82
CA THR A 275 -10.67 -8.47 -5.72
C THR A 275 -9.34 -8.31 -6.46
N GLY A 276 -9.18 -7.20 -7.20
CA GLY A 276 -7.95 -6.90 -7.94
C GLY A 276 -7.83 -7.59 -9.32
N THR A 277 -8.81 -8.39 -9.75
CA THR A 277 -8.78 -9.07 -11.06
C THR A 277 -9.48 -8.27 -12.17
N LEU A 278 -10.29 -7.27 -11.83
CA LEU A 278 -11.00 -6.45 -12.81
C LEU A 278 -10.08 -5.43 -13.46
N THR A 279 -9.96 -5.51 -14.78
CA THR A 279 -9.25 -4.52 -15.61
C THR A 279 -10.17 -3.38 -16.03
N ALA A 280 -9.59 -2.33 -16.62
CA ALA A 280 -10.35 -1.23 -17.22
C ALA A 280 -11.26 -1.71 -18.35
N GLU A 281 -10.80 -2.71 -19.14
CA GLU A 281 -11.56 -3.31 -20.22
C GLU A 281 -12.80 -4.05 -19.73
N HIS A 282 -12.70 -4.81 -18.65
CA HIS A 282 -13.84 -5.47 -18.01
C HIS A 282 -14.91 -4.47 -17.59
N ILE A 283 -14.51 -3.37 -16.96
CA ILE A 283 -15.45 -2.32 -16.53
C ILE A 283 -16.03 -1.57 -17.73
N SER A 284 -15.23 -1.33 -18.77
CA SER A 284 -15.67 -0.68 -19.99
C SER A 284 -16.69 -1.53 -20.74
N ALA A 285 -16.47 -2.84 -20.84
CA ALA A 285 -17.40 -3.78 -21.45
C ALA A 285 -18.74 -3.85 -20.67
N ALA A 286 -18.68 -3.87 -19.33
CA ALA A 286 -19.86 -3.82 -18.48
C ALA A 286 -20.64 -2.50 -18.66
N GLU A 287 -19.95 -1.37 -18.72
CA GLU A 287 -20.53 -0.04 -18.89
C GLU A 287 -21.18 0.12 -20.27
N ALA A 288 -20.61 -0.48 -21.31
CA ALA A 288 -21.17 -0.44 -22.68
C ALA A 288 -22.54 -1.13 -22.78
N LEU A 289 -22.88 -2.07 -21.91
CA LEU A 289 -24.25 -2.63 -21.84
C LEU A 289 -25.28 -1.60 -21.38
N ILE A 290 -24.86 -0.49 -20.77
CA ILE A 290 -25.73 0.59 -20.35
C ILE A 290 -25.72 1.70 -21.41
N SER A 291 -24.55 2.27 -21.69
CA SER A 291 -24.41 3.49 -22.50
C SER A 291 -24.42 3.24 -24.02
N GLN A 292 -24.12 2.03 -24.48
CA GLN A 292 -23.99 1.68 -25.92
C GLN A 292 -24.72 0.37 -26.24
N TRP A 293 -25.93 0.20 -25.67
CA TRP A 293 -26.71 -1.02 -25.85
C TRP A 293 -27.21 -1.17 -27.30
N HIS A 294 -26.90 -2.27 -27.93
CA HIS A 294 -27.36 -2.66 -29.28
C HIS A 294 -27.67 -4.17 -29.38
N GLY A 295 -27.98 -4.83 -28.25
CA GLY A 295 -28.27 -6.26 -28.21
C GLY A 295 -27.07 -7.15 -27.98
N GLN A 296 -26.00 -6.63 -27.35
CA GLN A 296 -24.81 -7.41 -27.01
C GLN A 296 -25.18 -8.61 -26.13
N LYS A 297 -24.42 -9.70 -26.32
CA LYS A 297 -24.48 -10.87 -25.47
C LYS A 297 -23.91 -10.60 -24.09
N GLU A 298 -23.89 -11.61 -23.24
CA GLU A 298 -23.29 -11.54 -21.91
C GLU A 298 -21.80 -11.17 -21.96
N VAL A 299 -21.36 -10.44 -20.94
CA VAL A 299 -19.96 -10.12 -20.69
C VAL A 299 -19.44 -11.12 -19.65
N SER A 300 -18.40 -11.89 -20.02
CA SER A 300 -17.72 -12.80 -19.10
C SER A 300 -16.65 -12.05 -18.32
N LEU A 301 -16.63 -12.24 -17.01
CA LEU A 301 -15.78 -11.54 -16.06
C LEU A 301 -14.99 -12.53 -15.19
N PRO A 302 -13.90 -12.13 -14.55
CA PRO A 302 -13.14 -12.97 -13.62
C PRO A 302 -14.05 -13.57 -12.53
N GLY A 303 -13.70 -14.78 -12.05
CA GLY A 303 -14.48 -15.49 -11.04
C GLY A 303 -15.75 -16.16 -11.58
N ASN A 304 -15.80 -16.44 -12.88
CA ASN A 304 -16.96 -17.00 -13.58
C ASN A 304 -18.23 -16.12 -13.47
N VAL A 305 -18.05 -14.84 -13.18
CA VAL A 305 -19.16 -13.88 -13.14
C VAL A 305 -19.57 -13.56 -14.58
N LYS A 306 -20.87 -13.64 -14.84
CA LYS A 306 -21.51 -13.22 -16.08
C LYS A 306 -22.38 -12.01 -15.84
N LEU A 307 -22.33 -11.04 -16.74
CA LEU A 307 -23.10 -9.83 -16.69
C LEU A 307 -23.84 -9.68 -18.02
N LEU A 308 -25.17 -9.52 -17.97
CA LEU A 308 -25.99 -9.34 -19.15
C LEU A 308 -27.03 -8.23 -18.93
N ARG A 309 -27.48 -7.62 -20.03
CA ARG A 309 -28.65 -6.73 -20.02
C ARG A 309 -29.87 -7.49 -20.55
N ASN A 310 -30.93 -7.55 -19.74
CA ASN A 310 -32.22 -8.12 -20.11
C ASN A 310 -33.35 -7.28 -19.55
N SER A 311 -34.36 -6.97 -20.39
CA SER A 311 -35.58 -6.24 -20.00
C SER A 311 -35.34 -4.98 -19.17
N GLY A 312 -34.34 -4.16 -19.57
CA GLY A 312 -34.01 -2.93 -18.87
C GLY A 312 -33.22 -3.12 -17.56
N ARG A 313 -32.69 -4.29 -17.32
CA ARG A 313 -31.93 -4.61 -16.11
C ARG A 313 -30.54 -5.16 -16.43
N ILE A 314 -29.57 -4.84 -15.61
CA ILE A 314 -28.24 -5.47 -15.58
C ILE A 314 -28.31 -6.60 -14.57
N ILE A 315 -28.15 -7.84 -15.05
CA ILE A 315 -28.20 -9.04 -14.24
C ILE A 315 -26.81 -9.64 -14.13
N LEU A 316 -26.40 -9.94 -12.90
CA LEU A 316 -25.13 -10.63 -12.62
C LEU A 316 -25.43 -12.02 -12.08
N SER A 317 -24.69 -13.02 -12.58
CA SER A 317 -24.78 -14.40 -12.13
C SER A 317 -23.39 -15.04 -12.08
N THR A 318 -23.23 -16.06 -11.27
CA THR A 318 -22.09 -16.98 -11.30
C THR A 318 -22.57 -18.34 -11.82
N ASN A 319 -21.75 -18.98 -12.65
CA ASN A 319 -21.99 -20.38 -13.08
C ASN A 319 -21.58 -21.35 -11.98
#